data_b79fd66f12525e765278185187326a93
#
_entry.id   b79fd66f12525e765278185187326a93
#
_cell.length_a   1.000
_cell.length_b   1.000
_cell.length_c   1.000
_cell.angle_alpha   90.00
_cell.angle_beta   90.00
_cell.angle_gamma   90.00
#
_symmetry.space_group_name_H-M   'P 1'
#
loop_
_entity.id
_entity.type
_entity.pdbx_description
1 polymer ?
#
loop_
_entity_poly.entity_id
_entity_poly.type
_entity_poly.pdbx_seq_one_letter_code
_entity_poly.pdbx_strand_id
1 'polypeptide(L)'
;DPQVTAFVPSSGLDSLGSNSQAGTVWLKAGQRLTVTGSGADNNTVQAFEFAVGTSPGAEDIFSWISSINSSFSLDVSQLPENILLYANLRVRDVAGNRSSIVSSTPFKIDITLPKAGIASAGKPYQQDPDTLRLNWSGFEDSGSGIAFYEYSIGNQALLKDIVSPTKVGLDTSIVVTNLNLRENQRAFATITATDSAGNSIMVSAAPVTVDRSGPLAGAINKGTIPGTNAIADPLQ
;
A
#
# COMPACT_ATOMS: atom_id res chain seq x y z
N ASP A 1 24.20 21.90 -34.97
CA ASP A 1 23.61 20.60 -34.55
C ASP A 1 22.60 20.85 -33.45
N PRO A 2 21.42 20.20 -33.51
CA PRO A 2 20.41 20.32 -32.46
C PRO A 2 20.93 19.85 -31.11
N GLN A 3 20.49 20.49 -30.02
CA GLN A 3 20.89 20.18 -28.67
C GLN A 3 19.64 20.01 -27.80
N VAL A 4 19.69 19.04 -26.86
CA VAL A 4 18.73 18.99 -25.74
C VAL A 4 19.19 19.99 -24.68
N THR A 5 18.36 20.97 -24.35
CA THR A 5 18.70 22.04 -23.42
C THR A 5 18.14 21.80 -22.02
N ALA A 6 17.05 21.02 -21.89
CA ALA A 6 16.56 20.52 -20.62
C ALA A 6 15.83 19.19 -20.84
N PHE A 7 15.92 18.32 -19.86
CA PHE A 7 15.26 17.03 -19.83
C PHE A 7 14.78 16.76 -18.39
N VAL A 8 13.48 16.74 -18.19
CA VAL A 8 12.86 16.49 -16.89
C VAL A 8 11.90 15.32 -17.04
N PRO A 9 12.24 14.14 -16.55
CA PRO A 9 11.24 13.11 -16.37
C PRO A 9 10.39 13.54 -15.18
N SER A 10 9.18 13.98 -15.44
CA SER A 10 8.15 14.15 -14.42
C SER A 10 7.20 12.96 -14.53
N SER A 11 7.37 11.99 -13.71
CA SER A 11 6.28 11.17 -13.24
C SER A 11 5.66 11.95 -12.10
N GLY A 12 4.46 11.75 -11.67
CA GLY A 12 3.92 12.40 -10.46
C GLY A 12 4.77 12.22 -9.19
N LEU A 13 6.09 12.16 -9.35
CA LEU A 13 7.16 11.95 -8.38
C LEU A 13 7.39 13.17 -7.49
N ASP A 14 7.03 14.38 -7.96
CA ASP A 14 7.28 15.61 -7.21
C ASP A 14 6.20 15.90 -6.16
N SER A 15 5.08 15.17 -6.16
CA SER A 15 3.98 15.41 -5.22
C SER A 15 3.69 14.27 -4.23
N LEU A 16 4.34 13.13 -4.34
CA LEU A 16 4.23 12.04 -3.37
C LEU A 16 5.59 11.83 -2.74
N GLY A 17 5.68 12.15 -1.44
CA GLY A 17 6.90 12.03 -0.66
C GLY A 17 7.72 10.82 -1.03
N SER A 18 8.97 11.08 -1.33
CA SER A 18 9.99 10.13 -1.75
C SER A 18 9.95 8.80 -0.98
N ASN A 19 9.39 7.76 -1.58
CA ASN A 19 9.67 6.39 -1.17
C ASN A 19 10.94 5.90 -1.89
N SER A 20 12.02 6.68 -1.78
CA SER A 20 13.31 6.27 -2.28
C SER A 20 14.01 5.43 -1.23
N GLN A 21 13.84 4.12 -1.27
CA GLN A 21 14.85 3.23 -0.71
C GLN A 21 16.06 3.28 -1.64
N ALA A 22 17.15 3.85 -1.15
CA ALA A 22 18.48 3.86 -1.78
C ALA A 22 18.53 4.36 -3.26
N GLY A 23 17.86 5.48 -3.57
CA GLY A 23 18.08 6.16 -4.85
C GLY A 23 17.35 5.59 -6.07
N THR A 24 16.53 4.55 -5.95
CA THR A 24 15.68 4.04 -7.03
C THR A 24 14.27 4.62 -6.90
N VAL A 25 13.80 5.23 -7.97
CA VAL A 25 12.43 5.72 -8.09
C VAL A 25 11.53 4.58 -8.55
N TRP A 26 10.41 4.38 -7.86
CA TRP A 26 9.39 3.40 -8.23
C TRP A 26 8.15 4.09 -8.77
N LEU A 27 7.55 3.51 -9.81
CA LEU A 27 6.25 3.89 -10.35
C LEU A 27 5.26 2.76 -10.15
N LYS A 28 4.02 3.09 -9.76
CA LYS A 28 2.97 2.14 -9.42
C LYS A 28 1.79 2.15 -10.39
N ALA A 29 0.88 1.20 -10.22
CA ALA A 29 -0.38 1.14 -10.97
C ALA A 29 -1.12 2.48 -11.02
N GLY A 30 -1.64 2.81 -12.19
CA GLY A 30 -2.40 4.04 -12.43
C GLY A 30 -1.55 5.31 -12.60
N GLN A 31 -0.23 5.23 -12.48
CA GLN A 31 0.68 6.33 -12.80
C GLN A 31 1.03 6.36 -14.28
N ARG A 32 1.59 7.47 -14.72
CA ARG A 32 2.13 7.66 -16.07
C ARG A 32 3.57 8.14 -15.97
N LEU A 33 4.44 7.55 -16.79
CA LEU A 33 5.74 8.11 -17.06
C LEU A 33 5.53 9.32 -17.99
N THR A 34 5.79 10.52 -17.48
CA THR A 34 5.77 11.73 -18.30
C THR A 34 7.19 12.25 -18.44
N VAL A 35 7.57 12.53 -19.65
CA VAL A 35 8.90 13.06 -20.01
C VAL A 35 8.70 14.39 -20.70
N THR A 36 9.35 15.42 -20.18
CA THR A 36 9.33 16.77 -20.80
C THR A 36 10.76 17.17 -21.12
N GLY A 37 10.96 17.70 -22.31
CA GLY A 37 12.25 18.16 -22.74
C GLY A 37 12.19 19.53 -23.39
N SER A 38 13.33 20.15 -23.53
CA SER A 38 13.52 21.31 -24.42
C SER A 38 14.71 21.08 -25.31
N GLY A 39 14.70 21.70 -26.46
CA GLY A 39 15.77 21.58 -27.44
C GLY A 39 16.00 22.91 -28.15
N ALA A 40 17.22 23.12 -28.60
CA ALA A 40 17.62 24.25 -29.41
C ALA A 40 18.43 23.79 -30.63
N ASP A 41 18.28 24.55 -31.69
CA ASP A 41 19.10 24.42 -32.91
C ASP A 41 19.24 25.80 -33.52
N ASN A 42 20.28 26.00 -34.33
CA ASN A 42 20.53 27.24 -35.05
C ASN A 42 19.49 27.54 -36.16
N ASN A 43 18.77 26.51 -36.64
CA ASN A 43 17.68 26.67 -37.60
C ASN A 43 16.33 26.46 -36.94
N THR A 44 15.92 25.21 -36.71
CA THR A 44 14.65 24.88 -36.08
C THR A 44 14.67 23.42 -35.60
N VAL A 45 14.25 23.20 -34.36
CA VAL A 45 13.92 21.86 -33.85
C VAL A 45 12.61 21.42 -34.52
N GLN A 46 12.63 20.32 -35.25
CA GLN A 46 11.47 19.78 -35.96
C GLN A 46 10.70 18.80 -35.07
N ALA A 47 11.41 17.99 -34.30
CA ALA A 47 10.79 16.95 -33.47
C ALA A 47 11.60 16.63 -32.21
N PHE A 48 10.88 16.20 -31.19
CA PHE A 48 11.38 15.52 -30.01
C PHE A 48 11.21 14.03 -30.23
N GLU A 49 12.24 13.24 -29.98
CA GLU A 49 12.20 11.79 -30.10
C GLU A 49 12.43 11.18 -28.72
N PHE A 50 11.49 10.33 -28.27
CA PHE A 50 11.47 9.69 -26.96
C PHE A 50 11.58 8.17 -27.11
N ALA A 51 12.30 7.54 -26.17
CA ALA A 51 12.40 6.10 -26.06
C ALA A 51 12.51 5.67 -24.59
N VAL A 52 12.28 4.41 -24.30
CA VAL A 52 12.57 3.79 -22.99
C VAL A 52 13.43 2.55 -23.22
N GLY A 53 14.45 2.40 -22.40
CA GLY A 53 15.34 1.24 -22.51
C GLY A 53 15.91 0.81 -21.15
N THR A 54 16.63 -0.32 -21.17
CA THR A 54 17.26 -0.93 -19.99
C THR A 54 18.61 -0.31 -19.62
N SER A 55 19.11 0.60 -20.46
CA SER A 55 20.34 1.36 -20.22
C SER A 55 20.21 2.78 -20.81
N PRO A 56 21.06 3.72 -20.40
CA PRO A 56 21.09 5.05 -21.00
C PRO A 56 21.27 5.00 -22.53
N GLY A 57 20.34 5.64 -23.25
CA GLY A 57 20.33 5.70 -24.72
C GLY A 57 19.70 4.49 -25.41
N ALA A 58 19.38 3.43 -24.71
CA ALA A 58 18.72 2.25 -25.28
C ALA A 58 17.23 2.49 -25.59
N GLU A 59 16.71 1.74 -26.56
CA GLU A 59 15.31 1.77 -27.01
C GLU A 59 14.69 0.37 -27.07
N ASP A 60 15.23 -0.54 -26.28
CA ASP A 60 14.90 -1.97 -26.28
C ASP A 60 13.57 -2.31 -25.58
N ILE A 61 12.97 -1.37 -24.87
CA ILE A 61 11.66 -1.52 -24.22
C ILE A 61 10.59 -0.75 -24.98
N PHE A 62 10.84 0.50 -25.32
CA PHE A 62 9.94 1.34 -26.10
C PHE A 62 10.76 2.10 -27.15
N SER A 63 10.59 1.74 -28.41
CA SER A 63 11.36 2.30 -29.52
C SER A 63 11.07 3.79 -29.72
N TRP A 64 12.02 4.49 -30.35
CA TRP A 64 11.94 5.92 -30.62
C TRP A 64 10.62 6.32 -31.28
N ILE A 65 9.88 7.18 -30.63
CA ILE A 65 8.74 7.87 -31.23
C ILE A 65 9.05 9.35 -31.41
N SER A 66 8.54 9.91 -32.49
CA SER A 66 8.71 11.32 -32.84
C SER A 66 7.46 12.11 -32.53
N SER A 67 7.60 13.27 -31.89
CA SER A 67 6.52 14.19 -31.57
C SER A 67 6.94 15.64 -31.83
N ILE A 68 6.04 16.46 -32.29
CA ILE A 68 6.25 17.92 -32.33
C ILE A 68 6.13 18.55 -30.94
N ASN A 69 5.50 17.83 -30.00
CA ASN A 69 5.38 18.27 -28.62
C ASN A 69 6.63 17.91 -27.83
N SER A 70 7.06 18.81 -26.98
CA SER A 70 8.18 18.61 -26.08
C SER A 70 7.86 17.73 -24.86
N SER A 71 6.65 17.20 -24.77
CA SER A 71 6.21 16.31 -23.70
C SER A 71 5.65 15.01 -24.27
N PHE A 72 5.99 13.92 -23.64
CA PHE A 72 5.50 12.56 -23.93
C PHE A 72 5.01 11.90 -22.66
N SER A 73 3.91 11.14 -22.73
CA SER A 73 3.33 10.45 -21.58
C SER A 73 2.94 9.02 -21.93
N LEU A 74 3.46 8.07 -21.16
CA LEU A 74 3.25 6.64 -21.32
C LEU A 74 2.62 6.05 -20.06
N ASP A 75 1.62 5.18 -20.20
CA ASP A 75 1.08 4.43 -19.09
C ASP A 75 2.10 3.39 -18.60
N VAL A 76 2.38 3.37 -17.29
CA VAL A 76 3.39 2.47 -16.72
C VAL A 76 3.02 0.99 -16.87
N SER A 77 1.74 0.66 -17.04
CA SER A 77 1.29 -0.72 -17.31
C SER A 77 1.78 -1.30 -18.65
N GLN A 78 2.30 -0.45 -19.54
CA GLN A 78 2.91 -0.86 -20.80
C GLN A 78 4.41 -1.16 -20.67
N LEU A 79 5.00 -0.96 -19.49
CA LEU A 79 6.42 -1.15 -19.22
C LEU A 79 6.63 -2.40 -18.36
N PRO A 80 7.74 -3.11 -18.51
CA PRO A 80 8.06 -4.27 -17.69
C PRO A 80 8.32 -3.87 -16.23
N GLU A 81 7.90 -4.75 -15.32
CA GLU A 81 8.11 -4.57 -13.88
C GLU A 81 9.50 -5.04 -13.44
N ASN A 82 9.96 -4.51 -12.30
CA ASN A 82 11.13 -4.96 -11.53
C ASN A 82 12.51 -4.83 -12.21
N ILE A 83 12.59 -4.26 -13.41
CA ILE A 83 13.86 -3.97 -14.07
C ILE A 83 14.19 -2.49 -14.05
N LEU A 84 15.47 -2.14 -14.14
CA LEU A 84 15.92 -0.75 -14.29
C LEU A 84 15.57 -0.25 -15.67
N LEU A 85 14.92 0.91 -15.72
CA LEU A 85 14.51 1.58 -16.95
C LEU A 85 15.06 3.01 -16.97
N TYR A 86 15.29 3.49 -18.19
CA TYR A 86 15.73 4.85 -18.49
C TYR A 86 14.82 5.44 -19.56
N ALA A 87 14.30 6.63 -19.32
CA ALA A 87 13.65 7.42 -20.34
C ALA A 87 14.74 8.19 -21.11
N ASN A 88 14.66 8.17 -22.42
CA ASN A 88 15.65 8.76 -23.33
C ASN A 88 15.00 9.79 -24.23
N LEU A 89 15.70 10.90 -24.44
CA LEU A 89 15.30 12.00 -25.29
C LEU A 89 16.43 12.41 -26.22
N ARG A 90 16.10 12.69 -27.47
CA ARG A 90 16.91 13.48 -28.41
C ARG A 90 16.02 14.38 -29.23
N VAL A 91 16.57 15.40 -29.83
CA VAL A 91 15.87 16.29 -30.75
C VAL A 91 16.37 16.13 -32.16
N ARG A 92 15.51 16.39 -33.15
CA ARG A 92 15.81 16.33 -34.57
C ARG A 92 15.47 17.67 -35.21
N ASP A 93 16.35 18.17 -36.06
CA ASP A 93 16.16 19.39 -36.85
C ASP A 93 15.40 19.12 -38.16
N VAL A 94 15.16 20.18 -38.92
CA VAL A 94 14.49 20.11 -40.25
C VAL A 94 15.33 19.46 -41.32
N ALA A 95 16.67 19.42 -41.16
CA ALA A 95 17.60 18.75 -42.10
C ALA A 95 17.71 17.24 -41.78
N GLY A 96 17.16 16.74 -40.67
CA GLY A 96 17.21 15.37 -40.26
C GLY A 96 18.36 15.04 -39.31
N ASN A 97 19.18 16.01 -38.90
CA ASN A 97 20.23 15.79 -37.91
C ASN A 97 19.63 15.57 -36.53
N ARG A 98 20.32 14.77 -35.71
CA ARG A 98 19.89 14.45 -34.33
C ARG A 98 20.92 14.91 -33.32
N SER A 99 20.43 15.38 -32.17
CA SER A 99 21.28 15.66 -31.02
C SER A 99 21.86 14.38 -30.41
N SER A 100 22.82 14.54 -29.51
CA SER A 100 23.17 13.49 -28.57
C SER A 100 21.94 13.12 -27.71
N ILE A 101 21.92 11.86 -27.22
CA ILE A 101 20.86 11.36 -26.37
C ILE A 101 21.09 11.84 -24.94
N VAL A 102 20.01 12.28 -24.29
CA VAL A 102 19.98 12.55 -22.85
C VAL A 102 19.05 11.55 -22.18
N SER A 103 19.52 10.96 -21.10
CA SER A 103 18.80 9.91 -20.36
C SER A 103 18.42 10.39 -18.95
N SER A 104 17.28 9.89 -18.45
CA SER A 104 16.84 10.14 -17.08
C SER A 104 17.73 9.44 -16.05
N THR A 105 17.54 9.77 -14.76
CA THR A 105 17.89 8.85 -13.68
C THR A 105 17.10 7.55 -13.84
N PRO A 106 17.63 6.40 -13.36
CA PRO A 106 16.94 5.13 -13.47
C PRO A 106 15.67 5.09 -12.60
N PHE A 107 14.66 4.38 -13.09
CA PHE A 107 13.43 4.09 -12.38
C PHE A 107 13.04 2.62 -12.55
N LYS A 108 12.11 2.16 -11.74
CA LYS A 108 11.49 0.83 -11.82
C LYS A 108 9.98 0.93 -11.79
N ILE A 109 9.33 -0.10 -12.30
CA ILE A 109 7.87 -0.25 -12.25
C ILE A 109 7.53 -1.39 -11.31
N ASP A 110 6.50 -1.17 -10.48
CA ASP A 110 5.84 -2.20 -9.71
C ASP A 110 4.35 -1.86 -9.61
N ILE A 111 3.55 -2.58 -10.38
CA ILE A 111 2.08 -2.43 -10.41
C ILE A 111 1.38 -3.53 -9.64
N THR A 112 2.14 -4.47 -9.09
CA THR A 112 1.63 -5.62 -8.33
C THR A 112 1.35 -5.20 -6.89
N LEU A 113 0.17 -5.58 -6.36
CA LEU A 113 -0.15 -5.36 -4.96
C LEU A 113 0.62 -6.34 -4.06
N PRO A 114 0.97 -5.95 -2.83
CA PRO A 114 1.44 -6.91 -1.85
C PRO A 114 0.47 -8.09 -1.69
N LYS A 115 1.00 -9.28 -1.48
CA LYS A 115 0.22 -10.45 -1.12
C LYS A 115 -0.38 -10.26 0.28
N ALA A 116 -1.68 -10.59 0.41
CA ALA A 116 -2.37 -10.53 1.68
C ALA A 116 -1.79 -11.51 2.69
N GLY A 117 -1.46 -11.02 3.86
CA GLY A 117 -1.10 -11.82 5.03
C GLY A 117 -2.32 -12.16 5.89
N ILE A 118 -2.06 -12.41 7.16
CA ILE A 118 -3.07 -12.63 8.20
C ILE A 118 -2.90 -11.59 9.32
N ALA A 119 -4.01 -11.19 9.93
CA ALA A 119 -4.03 -10.29 11.07
C ALA A 119 -4.83 -10.90 12.22
N SER A 120 -4.42 -10.64 13.47
CA SER A 120 -5.08 -11.08 14.69
C SER A 120 -5.11 -9.95 15.69
N ALA A 121 -6.23 -9.80 16.40
CA ALA A 121 -6.40 -8.88 17.52
C ALA A 121 -6.55 -9.61 18.86
N GLY A 122 -6.22 -10.91 18.90
CA GLY A 122 -6.30 -11.75 20.11
C GLY A 122 -7.55 -12.61 20.16
N LYS A 123 -8.08 -12.80 21.38
CA LYS A 123 -9.28 -13.62 21.63
C LYS A 123 -10.54 -12.87 21.19
N PRO A 124 -11.63 -13.58 20.81
CA PRO A 124 -12.87 -12.94 20.37
C PRO A 124 -13.59 -12.14 21.45
N TYR A 125 -13.31 -12.41 22.74
CA TYR A 125 -13.84 -11.69 23.90
C TYR A 125 -12.73 -11.31 24.87
N GLN A 126 -12.82 -10.11 25.44
CA GLN A 126 -11.93 -9.62 26.48
C GLN A 126 -12.65 -8.74 27.50
N GLN A 127 -12.13 -8.68 28.73
CA GLN A 127 -12.64 -7.80 29.78
C GLN A 127 -11.99 -6.40 29.74
N ASP A 128 -10.77 -6.28 29.22
CA ASP A 128 -10.05 -5.02 29.14
C ASP A 128 -10.65 -4.14 28.01
N PRO A 129 -11.23 -2.97 28.35
CA PRO A 129 -11.81 -2.08 27.35
C PRO A 129 -10.79 -1.17 26.67
N ASP A 130 -9.57 -1.10 27.20
CA ASP A 130 -8.62 -0.06 26.83
C ASP A 130 -7.49 -0.55 25.95
N THR A 131 -7.26 -1.88 25.90
CA THR A 131 -6.07 -2.44 25.25
C THR A 131 -6.45 -3.45 24.19
N LEU A 132 -5.83 -3.38 23.00
CA LEU A 132 -5.82 -4.43 22.00
C LEU A 132 -4.36 -4.80 21.63
N ARG A 133 -4.10 -6.11 21.55
CA ARG A 133 -2.81 -6.64 21.08
C ARG A 133 -2.96 -7.12 19.64
N LEU A 134 -2.34 -6.40 18.71
CA LEU A 134 -2.38 -6.71 17.30
C LEU A 134 -1.11 -7.45 16.88
N ASN A 135 -1.29 -8.48 16.05
CA ASN A 135 -0.20 -9.23 15.43
C ASN A 135 -0.56 -9.53 13.98
N TRP A 136 0.41 -9.53 13.11
CA TRP A 136 0.22 -9.88 11.70
C TRP A 136 1.46 -10.54 11.13
N SER A 137 1.28 -11.31 10.05
CA SER A 137 2.35 -12.01 9.37
C SER A 137 1.94 -12.42 7.95
N GLY A 138 2.91 -12.90 7.16
CA GLY A 138 2.66 -13.46 5.84
C GLY A 138 2.31 -12.46 4.76
N PHE A 139 2.45 -11.16 5.00
CA PHE A 139 2.45 -10.17 3.94
C PHE A 139 3.78 -10.25 3.21
N GLU A 140 3.72 -10.35 1.89
CA GLU A 140 4.89 -10.47 1.03
C GLU A 140 4.71 -9.57 -0.19
N ASP A 141 5.79 -9.03 -0.69
CA ASP A 141 5.84 -8.37 -1.98
C ASP A 141 7.14 -8.74 -2.69
N SER A 142 7.02 -9.30 -3.90
CA SER A 142 8.16 -9.77 -4.69
C SER A 142 8.72 -8.71 -5.63
N GLY A 143 7.99 -7.60 -5.80
CA GLY A 143 8.37 -6.48 -6.64
C GLY A 143 9.27 -5.49 -5.91
N SER A 144 8.70 -4.49 -5.33
CA SER A 144 9.41 -3.43 -4.62
C SER A 144 9.66 -3.72 -3.14
N GLY A 145 9.05 -4.77 -2.61
CA GLY A 145 9.13 -5.18 -1.20
C GLY A 145 8.23 -4.35 -0.29
N ILE A 146 7.84 -4.91 0.87
CA ILE A 146 7.05 -4.19 1.87
C ILE A 146 7.87 -3.02 2.44
N ALA A 147 7.34 -1.82 2.33
CA ALA A 147 7.95 -0.61 2.88
C ALA A 147 7.52 -0.34 4.32
N PHE A 148 6.25 -0.53 4.62
CA PHE A 148 5.72 -0.32 5.97
C PHE A 148 4.32 -0.91 6.16
N TYR A 149 3.95 -1.02 7.43
CA TYR A 149 2.60 -1.34 7.86
C TYR A 149 1.94 -0.14 8.53
N GLU A 150 0.61 -0.09 8.41
CA GLU A 150 -0.25 0.78 9.20
C GLU A 150 -1.34 -0.10 9.84
N TYR A 151 -1.80 0.29 11.03
CA TYR A 151 -3.01 -0.28 11.61
C TYR A 151 -4.08 0.80 11.76
N SER A 152 -5.33 0.38 11.75
CA SER A 152 -6.49 1.18 12.13
C SER A 152 -7.49 0.30 12.88
N ILE A 153 -8.40 0.90 13.64
CA ILE A 153 -9.45 0.17 14.37
C ILE A 153 -10.79 0.84 14.11
N GLY A 154 -11.82 0.03 13.85
CA GLY A 154 -13.18 0.51 13.64
C GLY A 154 -14.23 -0.39 14.25
N ASN A 155 -15.48 0.09 14.27
CA ASN A 155 -16.65 -0.67 14.72
C ASN A 155 -17.10 -1.75 13.72
N GLN A 156 -16.58 -1.71 12.51
CA GLN A 156 -16.74 -2.71 11.44
C GLN A 156 -15.41 -2.93 10.73
N ALA A 157 -15.30 -4.05 10.01
CA ALA A 157 -14.12 -4.34 9.20
C ALA A 157 -13.84 -3.19 8.21
N LEU A 158 -12.57 -2.82 8.07
CA LEU A 158 -12.06 -1.75 7.20
C LEU A 158 -12.46 -0.32 7.61
N LEU A 159 -13.31 -0.12 8.61
CA LEU A 159 -13.54 1.20 9.19
C LEU A 159 -12.36 1.63 10.09
N LYS A 160 -12.27 2.92 10.36
CA LYS A 160 -11.17 3.59 11.10
C LYS A 160 -11.71 4.65 12.07
N ASP A 161 -12.92 4.40 12.56
CA ASP A 161 -13.69 5.36 13.38
C ASP A 161 -13.37 5.27 14.88
N ILE A 162 -12.56 4.28 15.31
CA ILE A 162 -12.03 4.18 16.69
C ILE A 162 -10.56 4.66 16.72
N VAL A 163 -9.72 4.13 15.83
CA VAL A 163 -8.33 4.56 15.69
C VAL A 163 -8.05 4.81 14.22
N SER A 164 -7.60 6.03 13.89
CA SER A 164 -7.17 6.41 12.55
C SER A 164 -5.92 5.62 12.12
N PRO A 165 -5.63 5.49 10.81
CA PRO A 165 -4.43 4.82 10.34
C PRO A 165 -3.17 5.35 11.00
N THR A 166 -2.39 4.45 11.59
CA THR A 166 -1.16 4.76 12.31
C THR A 166 -0.03 3.88 11.77
N LYS A 167 1.01 4.54 11.28
CA LYS A 167 2.19 3.87 10.69
C LYS A 167 3.09 3.29 11.78
N VAL A 168 3.56 2.05 11.57
CA VAL A 168 4.40 1.31 12.52
C VAL A 168 5.71 0.79 11.90
N GLY A 169 6.06 1.26 10.71
CA GLY A 169 7.26 0.77 10.01
C GLY A 169 7.11 -0.69 9.61
N LEU A 170 8.13 -1.50 9.86
CA LEU A 170 8.14 -2.94 9.54
C LEU A 170 7.81 -3.81 10.76
N ASP A 171 7.38 -3.23 11.88
CA ASP A 171 6.92 -4.02 13.03
C ASP A 171 5.73 -4.87 12.64
N THR A 172 5.64 -6.07 13.21
CA THR A 172 4.58 -7.05 12.94
C THR A 172 3.67 -7.28 14.15
N SER A 173 3.81 -6.46 15.18
CA SER A 173 2.96 -6.46 16.36
C SER A 173 2.94 -5.10 17.03
N ILE A 174 1.83 -4.78 17.71
CA ILE A 174 1.69 -3.58 18.54
C ILE A 174 0.66 -3.80 19.64
N VAL A 175 0.83 -3.09 20.75
CA VAL A 175 -0.17 -2.96 21.80
C VAL A 175 -0.79 -1.57 21.68
N VAL A 176 -2.05 -1.52 21.33
CA VAL A 176 -2.82 -0.27 21.25
C VAL A 176 -3.52 -0.06 22.59
N THR A 177 -3.39 1.13 23.16
CA THR A 177 -3.94 1.48 24.49
C THR A 177 -4.91 2.67 24.40
N ASN A 178 -5.62 2.95 25.49
CA ASN A 178 -6.57 4.09 25.61
C ASN A 178 -7.74 4.03 24.61
N LEU A 179 -8.25 2.84 24.35
CA LEU A 179 -9.34 2.64 23.38
C LEU A 179 -10.71 3.03 23.93
N ASN A 180 -10.93 2.91 25.25
CA ASN A 180 -12.19 3.23 25.94
C ASN A 180 -13.42 2.53 25.29
N LEU A 181 -13.28 1.26 24.94
CA LEU A 181 -14.35 0.48 24.32
C LEU A 181 -15.48 0.23 25.32
N ARG A 182 -16.72 0.24 24.83
CA ARG A 182 -17.91 0.02 25.66
C ARG A 182 -18.19 -1.47 25.81
N GLU A 183 -18.99 -1.81 26.82
CA GLU A 183 -19.58 -3.14 26.99
C GLU A 183 -20.29 -3.57 25.68
N ASN A 184 -20.06 -4.81 25.23
CA ASN A 184 -20.57 -5.38 23.98
C ASN A 184 -20.11 -4.66 22.69
N GLN A 185 -19.19 -3.70 22.79
CA GLN A 185 -18.62 -3.08 21.60
C GLN A 185 -17.66 -4.03 20.91
N ARG A 186 -17.78 -4.12 19.59
CA ARG A 186 -16.88 -4.87 18.71
C ARG A 186 -15.82 -3.93 18.15
N ALA A 187 -14.58 -4.37 18.18
CA ALA A 187 -13.46 -3.65 17.58
C ALA A 187 -12.84 -4.53 16.48
N PHE A 188 -12.72 -3.99 15.28
CA PHE A 188 -12.08 -4.62 14.12
C PHE A 188 -10.77 -3.91 13.84
N ALA A 189 -9.67 -4.61 14.04
CA ALA A 189 -8.36 -4.11 13.64
C ALA A 189 -8.14 -4.40 12.15
N THR A 190 -7.66 -3.41 11.41
CA THR A 190 -7.27 -3.54 10.01
C THR A 190 -5.79 -3.23 9.88
N ILE A 191 -5.06 -4.12 9.24
CA ILE A 191 -3.65 -3.93 8.88
C ILE A 191 -3.57 -3.59 7.40
N THR A 192 -2.87 -2.53 7.08
CA THR A 192 -2.52 -2.14 5.71
C THR A 192 -1.04 -2.38 5.51
N ALA A 193 -0.68 -3.21 4.54
CA ALA A 193 0.69 -3.37 4.08
C ALA A 193 0.90 -2.54 2.82
N THR A 194 1.92 -1.70 2.80
CA THR A 194 2.27 -0.86 1.65
C THR A 194 3.69 -1.20 1.20
N ASP A 195 3.86 -1.43 -0.10
CA ASP A 195 5.16 -1.69 -0.73
C ASP A 195 5.97 -0.40 -0.98
N SER A 196 7.19 -0.55 -1.51
CA SER A 196 8.05 0.61 -1.80
C SER A 196 7.63 1.41 -3.02
N ALA A 197 6.79 0.86 -3.90
CA ALA A 197 6.17 1.59 -5.01
C ALA A 197 4.93 2.38 -4.55
N GLY A 198 4.37 2.03 -3.38
CA GLY A 198 3.18 2.64 -2.80
C GLY A 198 1.88 1.93 -3.18
N ASN A 199 1.93 0.68 -3.69
CA ASN A 199 0.74 -0.17 -3.76
C ASN A 199 0.43 -0.71 -2.37
N SER A 200 -0.84 -0.98 -2.06
CA SER A 200 -1.23 -1.42 -0.72
C SER A 200 -2.38 -2.41 -0.71
N ILE A 201 -2.39 -3.26 0.32
CA ILE A 201 -3.46 -4.21 0.60
C ILE A 201 -3.88 -4.10 2.06
N MET A 202 -5.18 -4.31 2.32
CA MET A 202 -5.75 -4.26 3.66
C MET A 202 -6.30 -5.62 4.07
N VAL A 203 -6.05 -6.01 5.32
CA VAL A 203 -6.58 -7.23 5.94
C VAL A 203 -7.16 -6.88 7.30
N SER A 204 -8.43 -7.21 7.54
CA SER A 204 -9.06 -7.08 8.85
C SER A 204 -8.91 -8.37 9.66
N ALA A 205 -8.52 -8.22 10.91
CA ALA A 205 -8.59 -9.28 11.91
C ALA A 205 -10.05 -9.64 12.26
N ALA A 206 -10.25 -10.84 12.81
CA ALA A 206 -11.50 -11.16 13.48
C ALA A 206 -11.76 -10.14 14.61
N PRO A 207 -13.02 -9.75 14.85
CA PRO A 207 -13.33 -8.74 15.85
C PRO A 207 -13.08 -9.25 17.27
N VAL A 208 -12.71 -8.31 18.14
CA VAL A 208 -12.71 -8.49 19.58
C VAL A 208 -13.93 -7.78 20.16
N THR A 209 -14.66 -8.44 21.06
CA THR A 209 -15.81 -7.88 21.77
C THR A 209 -15.44 -7.67 23.24
N VAL A 210 -15.73 -6.50 23.78
CA VAL A 210 -15.59 -6.25 25.23
C VAL A 210 -16.76 -6.89 25.96
N ASP A 211 -16.45 -7.77 26.91
CA ASP A 211 -17.43 -8.44 27.78
C ASP A 211 -16.89 -8.46 29.21
N ARG A 212 -17.46 -7.57 30.06
CA ARG A 212 -17.11 -7.41 31.45
C ARG A 212 -18.17 -7.99 32.39
N SER A 213 -19.30 -8.42 31.83
CA SER A 213 -20.39 -8.98 32.59
C SER A 213 -20.19 -10.49 32.80
N GLY A 214 -20.26 -10.94 34.05
CA GLY A 214 -20.24 -12.34 34.36
C GLY A 214 -21.61 -13.01 34.10
N PRO A 215 -21.64 -14.34 33.92
CA PRO A 215 -22.89 -15.06 33.75
C PRO A 215 -23.72 -14.99 35.03
N LEU A 216 -25.04 -14.83 34.91
CA LEU A 216 -25.98 -14.90 36.04
C LEU A 216 -26.15 -16.37 36.45
N ALA A 217 -26.12 -16.62 37.73
CA ALA A 217 -26.43 -17.93 38.26
C ALA A 217 -27.91 -18.29 37.99
N GLY A 218 -28.14 -19.44 37.40
CA GLY A 218 -29.50 -19.98 37.21
C GLY A 218 -30.09 -20.46 38.52
N ALA A 219 -31.43 -20.49 38.60
CA ALA A 219 -32.12 -21.07 39.75
C ALA A 219 -32.05 -22.61 39.66
N ILE A 220 -31.69 -23.25 40.78
CA ILE A 220 -31.81 -24.71 40.88
C ILE A 220 -33.24 -25.01 41.32
N ASN A 221 -34.07 -25.47 40.40
CA ASN A 221 -35.39 -26.00 40.77
C ASN A 221 -35.21 -27.43 41.27
N LYS A 222 -35.55 -27.64 42.56
CA LYS A 222 -35.63 -28.98 43.14
C LYS A 222 -36.79 -29.71 42.46
N GLY A 223 -36.46 -30.59 41.49
CA GLY A 223 -37.46 -31.41 40.85
C GLY A 223 -38.20 -32.24 41.89
N THR A 224 -39.53 -32.31 41.80
CA THR A 224 -40.33 -33.29 42.55
C THR A 224 -39.98 -34.67 42.01
N ILE A 225 -39.40 -35.52 42.85
CA ILE A 225 -39.20 -36.94 42.52
C ILE A 225 -40.57 -37.58 42.56
N PRO A 226 -41.12 -38.05 41.42
CA PRO A 226 -42.41 -38.75 41.45
C PRO A 226 -42.31 -40.02 42.29
N GLY A 227 -43.11 -40.10 43.40
CA GLY A 227 -43.24 -41.35 44.19
C GLY A 227 -42.56 -41.38 45.55
N THR A 228 -41.92 -40.30 46.01
CA THR A 228 -41.50 -40.21 47.42
C THR A 228 -42.59 -39.56 48.26
N ASN A 229 -43.33 -40.36 49.02
CA ASN A 229 -44.16 -39.86 50.09
C ASN A 229 -43.31 -38.99 51.04
N ALA A 230 -43.78 -37.84 51.38
CA ALA A 230 -43.16 -36.99 52.39
C ALA A 230 -42.99 -37.82 53.67
N ILE A 231 -41.79 -38.15 54.05
CA ILE A 231 -41.49 -38.64 55.40
C ILE A 231 -41.75 -37.40 56.30
N ALA A 232 -42.77 -37.49 57.13
CA ALA A 232 -43.02 -36.47 58.11
C ALA A 232 -41.77 -36.30 59.01
N ASP A 233 -41.34 -35.06 59.18
CA ASP A 233 -40.23 -34.71 60.05
C ASP A 233 -40.59 -35.17 61.48
N PRO A 234 -39.81 -36.02 62.14
CA PRO A 234 -40.18 -36.49 63.49
C PRO A 234 -39.76 -35.53 64.62
N LEU A 235 -39.47 -34.24 64.31
CA LEU A 235 -39.07 -33.26 65.28
C LEU A 235 -40.04 -32.02 65.26
N GLN A 236 -41.33 -32.27 65.64
CA GLN A 236 -42.16 -31.30 66.28
C GLN A 236 -42.49 -31.78 67.66
#